data_a1b138efd75776758f62effad9d406cc
#
_entry.id   a1b138efd75776758f62effad9d406cc
#
_cell.length_a   1.000
_cell.length_b   1.000
_cell.length_c   1.000
_cell.angle_alpha   90.00
_cell.angle_beta   90.00
_cell.angle_gamma   90.00
#
_symmetry.space_group_name_H-M   'P 1'
#
loop_
_entity.id
_entity.type
_entity.pdbx_description
1 polymer ?
#
loop_
_entity_poly.entity_id
_entity_poly.type
_entity_poly.pdbx_seq_one_letter_code
_entity_poly.pdbx_strand_id
1 'polypeptide(L)'
;MADAKLEQKLDRLLDRLEILLPKTEDEVDWSAAAFRWRRKQYLGMSYGVLEPIRRVALVDPDSIKNADQQKAALLRNTEQFVRGLPANNVLLTGARGTGKSSLIRACLKQFADQGLRLIEVDKDCLLYTSDAADDLT
;
A
#
# COMPACT_ATOMS: atom_id res chain seq x y z
N MET A 1 -37.80 -30.58 8.26
CA MET A 1 -37.38 -30.74 6.83
C MET A 1 -37.43 -29.45 6.02
N ALA A 2 -38.40 -28.58 6.20
CA ALA A 2 -38.42 -27.29 5.48
C ALA A 2 -37.32 -26.34 5.93
N ASP A 3 -36.94 -26.32 7.22
CA ASP A 3 -35.92 -25.44 7.79
C ASP A 3 -34.51 -25.74 7.26
N ALA A 4 -34.12 -27.02 7.19
CA ALA A 4 -32.80 -27.40 6.67
C ALA A 4 -32.60 -27.04 5.19
N LYS A 5 -33.67 -27.05 4.40
CA LYS A 5 -33.62 -26.66 2.99
C LYS A 5 -33.59 -25.15 2.82
N LEU A 6 -34.16 -24.42 3.76
CA LEU A 6 -34.10 -22.95 3.82
C LEU A 6 -32.72 -22.50 4.25
N GLU A 7 -32.12 -23.11 5.28
CA GLU A 7 -30.78 -22.87 5.73
C GLU A 7 -29.74 -23.07 4.61
N GLN A 8 -29.80 -24.21 3.91
CA GLN A 8 -28.93 -24.47 2.76
C GLN A 8 -29.09 -23.46 1.61
N LYS A 9 -30.29 -22.92 1.40
CA LYS A 9 -30.51 -21.88 0.40
C LYS A 9 -29.92 -20.53 0.87
N LEU A 10 -30.04 -20.25 2.16
CA LEU A 10 -29.50 -19.03 2.77
C LEU A 10 -27.98 -19.04 2.72
N ASP A 11 -27.36 -20.15 3.08
CA ASP A 11 -25.89 -20.31 3.00
C ASP A 11 -25.38 -20.11 1.57
N ARG A 12 -26.04 -20.70 0.59
CA ARG A 12 -25.66 -20.49 -0.83
C ARG A 12 -25.86 -19.08 -1.31
N LEU A 13 -26.82 -18.34 -0.77
CA LEU A 13 -27.02 -16.92 -1.08
C LEU A 13 -25.97 -16.08 -0.42
N LEU A 14 -25.58 -16.38 0.82
CA LEU A 14 -24.52 -15.70 1.54
C LEU A 14 -23.17 -15.92 0.85
N ASP A 15 -22.84 -17.15 0.48
CA ASP A 15 -21.61 -17.45 -0.30
C ASP A 15 -21.54 -16.64 -1.61
N ARG A 16 -22.68 -16.49 -2.30
CA ARG A 16 -22.74 -15.70 -3.53
C ARG A 16 -22.63 -14.19 -3.27
N LEU A 17 -23.18 -13.71 -2.17
CA LEU A 17 -23.07 -12.32 -1.75
C LEU A 17 -21.63 -11.99 -1.32
N GLU A 18 -20.94 -12.90 -0.64
CA GLU A 18 -19.54 -12.71 -0.25
C GLU A 18 -18.60 -12.55 -1.46
N ILE A 19 -18.86 -13.27 -2.56
CA ILE A 19 -18.12 -13.11 -3.82
C ILE A 19 -18.33 -11.70 -4.43
N LEU A 20 -19.48 -11.10 -4.18
CA LEU A 20 -19.84 -9.78 -4.69
C LEU A 20 -19.42 -8.63 -3.78
N LEU A 21 -19.14 -8.91 -2.51
CA LEU A 21 -18.69 -7.89 -1.58
C LEU A 21 -17.19 -7.57 -1.80
N PRO A 22 -16.78 -6.32 -1.66
CA PRO A 22 -15.37 -5.99 -1.65
C PRO A 22 -14.69 -6.68 -0.47
N LYS A 23 -13.51 -7.24 -0.70
CA LYS A 23 -12.71 -7.83 0.37
C LYS A 23 -12.44 -6.81 1.45
N THR A 24 -12.70 -7.16 2.70
CA THR A 24 -12.42 -6.33 3.86
C THR A 24 -10.90 -6.23 4.12
N GLU A 25 -10.47 -5.27 4.92
CA GLU A 25 -9.05 -5.11 5.28
C GLU A 25 -8.47 -6.37 5.95
N ASP A 26 -9.31 -7.18 6.59
CA ASP A 26 -8.92 -8.43 7.25
C ASP A 26 -8.44 -9.52 6.27
N GLU A 27 -8.71 -9.35 4.97
CA GLU A 27 -8.29 -10.27 3.91
C GLU A 27 -7.03 -9.84 3.17
N VAL A 28 -6.36 -8.75 3.59
CA VAL A 28 -5.12 -8.31 2.97
C VAL A 28 -3.98 -9.26 3.36
N ASP A 29 -3.34 -9.84 2.35
CA ASP A 29 -2.16 -10.67 2.56
C ASP A 29 -0.92 -9.81 2.83
N TRP A 30 -0.68 -9.49 4.09
CA TRP A 30 0.45 -8.70 4.56
C TRP A 30 1.82 -9.40 4.45
N SER A 31 1.89 -10.62 3.94
CA SER A 31 3.16 -11.29 3.63
C SER A 31 3.90 -10.62 2.48
N ALA A 32 3.20 -9.94 1.58
CA ALA A 32 3.81 -9.16 0.52
C ALA A 32 4.56 -7.93 1.07
N ALA A 33 5.72 -7.63 0.49
CA ALA A 33 6.52 -6.46 0.87
C ALA A 33 5.98 -5.14 0.30
N ALA A 34 5.21 -5.20 -0.79
CA ALA A 34 4.66 -4.02 -1.43
C ALA A 34 3.25 -4.23 -1.94
N PHE A 35 2.50 -3.15 -1.98
CA PHE A 35 1.11 -3.09 -2.38
C PHE A 35 0.87 -1.89 -3.28
N ARG A 36 -0.22 -1.96 -4.05
CA ARG A 36 -0.76 -0.82 -4.79
C ARG A 36 -2.16 -0.54 -4.31
N TRP A 37 -2.39 0.70 -3.90
CA TRP A 37 -3.73 1.18 -3.59
C TRP A 37 -4.49 1.45 -4.89
N ARG A 38 -5.65 0.79 -5.05
CA ARG A 38 -6.55 1.03 -6.18
C ARG A 38 -7.94 1.38 -5.69
N ARG A 39 -8.53 2.36 -6.33
CA ARG A 39 -9.95 2.65 -6.18
C ARG A 39 -10.73 1.81 -7.20
N LYS A 40 -11.69 1.06 -6.71
CA LYS A 40 -12.66 0.31 -7.53
C LYS A 40 -14.05 0.88 -7.31
N GLN A 41 -14.90 0.74 -8.32
CA GLN A 41 -16.32 1.09 -8.24
C GLN A 41 -17.16 -0.17 -8.39
N TYR A 42 -18.16 -0.30 -7.53
CA TYR A 42 -19.13 -1.38 -7.59
C TYR A 42 -20.50 -0.84 -7.20
N LEU A 43 -21.51 -1.03 -8.06
CA LEU A 43 -22.89 -0.55 -7.86
C LEU A 43 -22.97 0.94 -7.47
N GLY A 44 -22.13 1.80 -8.07
CA GLY A 44 -22.09 3.23 -7.78
C GLY A 44 -21.34 3.63 -6.51
N MET A 45 -20.85 2.67 -5.71
CA MET A 45 -20.02 2.91 -4.54
C MET A 45 -18.54 2.74 -4.88
N SER A 46 -17.72 3.68 -4.39
CA SER A 46 -16.26 3.59 -4.51
C SER A 46 -15.66 2.97 -3.26
N TYR A 47 -14.77 2.01 -3.44
CA TYR A 47 -14.01 1.39 -2.34
C TYR A 47 -12.53 1.25 -2.70
N GLY A 48 -11.67 1.26 -1.68
CA GLY A 48 -10.24 1.08 -1.84
C GLY A 48 -9.84 -0.38 -1.68
N VAL A 49 -8.87 -0.81 -2.47
CA VAL A 49 -8.29 -2.17 -2.39
C VAL A 49 -6.78 -2.08 -2.39
N LEU A 50 -6.13 -2.82 -1.49
CA LEU A 50 -4.69 -3.04 -1.50
C LEU A 50 -4.39 -4.30 -2.33
N GLU A 51 -3.79 -4.11 -3.50
CA GLU A 51 -3.37 -5.21 -4.37
C GLU A 51 -1.89 -5.52 -4.12
N PRO A 52 -1.51 -6.76 -3.75
CA PRO A 52 -0.12 -7.10 -3.50
C PRO A 52 0.70 -7.07 -4.80
N ILE A 53 1.88 -6.48 -4.74
CA ILE A 53 2.86 -6.47 -5.83
C ILE A 53 3.76 -7.68 -5.65
N ARG A 54 3.51 -8.74 -6.41
CA ARG A 54 4.22 -10.03 -6.26
C ARG A 54 5.70 -9.98 -6.63
N ARG A 55 6.11 -9.07 -7.50
CA ARG A 55 7.50 -8.91 -7.93
C ARG A 55 7.92 -7.45 -7.79
N VAL A 56 8.55 -7.14 -6.69
CA VAL A 56 9.17 -5.83 -6.48
C VAL A 56 10.62 -5.92 -6.91
N ALA A 57 11.03 -5.06 -7.83
CA ALA A 57 12.43 -4.94 -8.19
C ALA A 57 13.18 -4.25 -7.03
N LEU A 58 13.64 -5.03 -6.06
CA LEU A 58 14.44 -4.54 -4.95
C LEU A 58 15.79 -4.04 -5.46
N VAL A 59 16.30 -2.99 -4.83
CA VAL A 59 17.57 -2.36 -5.18
C VAL A 59 18.51 -2.47 -3.98
N ASP A 60 19.74 -2.88 -4.23
CA ASP A 60 20.75 -2.88 -3.19
C ASP A 60 21.16 -1.43 -2.86
N PRO A 61 21.13 -1.00 -1.58
CA PRO A 61 21.57 0.32 -1.18
C PRO A 61 22.99 0.64 -1.66
N ASP A 62 23.88 -0.34 -1.70
CA ASP A 62 25.26 -0.17 -2.11
C ASP A 62 25.44 0.01 -3.63
N SER A 63 24.44 -0.37 -4.40
CA SER A 63 24.42 -0.14 -5.85
C SER A 63 24.09 1.29 -6.24
N ILE A 64 23.51 2.08 -5.33
CA ILE A 64 23.14 3.48 -5.57
C ILE A 64 24.36 4.35 -5.32
N LYS A 65 24.87 4.95 -6.40
CA LYS A 65 26.05 5.85 -6.38
C LYS A 65 25.62 7.29 -6.56
N ASN A 66 26.52 8.20 -6.19
CA ASN A 66 26.35 9.66 -6.35
C ASN A 66 25.15 10.27 -5.58
N ALA A 67 24.64 9.57 -4.56
CA ALA A 67 23.56 10.04 -3.70
C ALA A 67 23.77 9.63 -2.23
N ASP A 68 25.03 9.57 -1.78
CA ASP A 68 25.37 8.97 -0.48
C ASP A 68 24.74 9.69 0.70
N GLN A 69 24.72 11.03 0.70
CA GLN A 69 24.11 11.82 1.75
C GLN A 69 22.60 11.64 1.80
N GLN A 70 21.94 11.70 0.63
CA GLN A 70 20.49 11.52 0.50
C GLN A 70 20.09 10.09 0.90
N LYS A 71 20.84 9.10 0.46
CA LYS A 71 20.67 7.70 0.83
C LYS A 71 20.80 7.50 2.34
N ALA A 72 21.85 8.00 2.96
CA ALA A 72 22.07 7.88 4.40
C ALA A 72 20.97 8.58 5.21
N ALA A 73 20.52 9.76 4.79
CA ALA A 73 19.44 10.48 5.44
C ALA A 73 18.11 9.71 5.35
N LEU A 74 17.78 9.19 4.15
CA LEU A 74 16.56 8.44 3.92
C LEU A 74 16.54 7.13 4.71
N LEU A 75 17.63 6.36 4.68
CA LEU A 75 17.75 5.10 5.41
C LEU A 75 17.62 5.31 6.93
N ARG A 76 18.28 6.32 7.48
CA ARG A 76 18.17 6.65 8.91
C ARG A 76 16.76 7.05 9.32
N ASN A 77 16.09 7.88 8.51
CA ASN A 77 14.70 8.27 8.77
C ASN A 77 13.75 7.06 8.68
N THR A 78 13.97 6.17 7.72
CA THR A 78 13.19 4.94 7.57
C THR A 78 13.44 3.97 8.72
N GLU A 79 14.67 3.85 9.21
CA GLU A 79 15.00 3.05 10.38
C GLU A 79 14.28 3.58 11.64
N GLN A 80 14.26 4.88 11.86
CA GLN A 80 13.50 5.49 12.95
C GLN A 80 12.02 5.14 12.85
N PHE A 81 11.43 5.25 11.66
CA PHE A 81 10.04 4.90 11.41
C PHE A 81 9.74 3.43 11.75
N VAL A 82 10.55 2.50 11.25
CA VAL A 82 10.38 1.05 11.48
C VAL A 82 10.51 0.69 12.98
N ARG A 83 11.35 1.43 13.72
CA ARG A 83 11.52 1.27 15.17
C ARG A 83 10.42 1.94 16.00
N GLY A 84 9.43 2.57 15.37
CA GLY A 84 8.37 3.30 16.05
C GLY A 84 8.84 4.60 16.72
N LEU A 85 9.99 5.12 16.31
CA LEU A 85 10.53 6.40 16.75
C LEU A 85 10.00 7.54 15.88
N PRO A 86 10.05 8.80 16.35
CA PRO A 86 9.68 9.94 15.52
C PRO A 86 10.46 9.97 14.21
N ALA A 87 9.73 10.02 13.10
CA ALA A 87 10.29 10.08 11.75
C ALA A 87 9.57 11.18 10.95
N ASN A 88 10.26 11.75 9.97
CA ASN A 88 9.74 12.83 9.16
C ASN A 88 9.20 12.33 7.83
N ASN A 89 8.25 13.06 7.26
CA ASN A 89 7.88 12.89 5.87
C ASN A 89 9.06 13.22 4.96
N VAL A 90 9.18 12.51 3.85
CA VAL A 90 10.30 12.68 2.91
C VAL A 90 9.74 13.05 1.54
N LEU A 91 10.29 14.13 0.97
CA LEU A 91 10.04 14.53 -0.40
C LEU A 91 11.31 14.32 -1.23
N LEU A 92 11.20 13.45 -2.25
CA LEU A 92 12.26 13.20 -3.22
C LEU A 92 11.99 13.98 -4.51
N THR A 93 12.82 14.98 -4.78
CA THR A 93 12.73 15.83 -5.96
C THR A 93 13.87 15.52 -6.95
N GLY A 94 13.68 15.89 -8.21
CA GLY A 94 14.68 15.71 -9.26
C GLY A 94 14.09 15.19 -10.56
N ALA A 95 14.85 15.26 -11.65
CA ALA A 95 14.44 14.81 -12.97
C ALA A 95 14.07 13.31 -13.02
N ARG A 96 13.38 12.90 -14.06
CA ARG A 96 13.10 11.48 -14.31
C ARG A 96 14.43 10.75 -14.53
N GLY A 97 14.57 9.54 -13.94
CA GLY A 97 15.78 8.73 -14.08
C GLY A 97 16.89 9.02 -13.05
N THR A 98 16.72 9.97 -12.13
CA THR A 98 17.73 10.30 -11.11
C THR A 98 17.79 9.34 -9.91
N GLY A 99 17.14 8.19 -9.98
CA GLY A 99 17.24 7.15 -8.94
C GLY A 99 16.29 7.30 -7.74
N LYS A 100 15.34 8.25 -7.75
CA LYS A 100 14.37 8.43 -6.64
C LYS A 100 13.63 7.14 -6.26
N SER A 101 13.08 6.44 -7.24
CA SER A 101 12.39 5.17 -7.01
C SER A 101 13.36 4.05 -6.58
N SER A 102 14.62 4.13 -6.98
CA SER A 102 15.66 3.19 -6.54
C SER A 102 15.96 3.37 -5.06
N LEU A 103 16.01 4.60 -4.56
CA LEU A 103 16.19 4.88 -3.13
C LEU A 103 15.05 4.29 -2.28
N ILE A 104 13.79 4.45 -2.72
CA ILE A 104 12.63 3.87 -2.03
C ILE A 104 12.72 2.34 -2.00
N ARG A 105 13.08 1.73 -3.13
CA ARG A 105 13.24 0.26 -3.23
C ARG A 105 14.41 -0.26 -2.41
N ALA A 106 15.45 0.53 -2.22
CA ALA A 106 16.57 0.21 -1.35
C ALA A 106 16.14 0.22 0.13
N CYS A 107 15.34 1.20 0.56
CA CYS A 107 14.75 1.19 1.90
C CYS A 107 13.89 -0.05 2.12
N LEU A 108 13.04 -0.39 1.14
CA LEU A 108 12.22 -1.60 1.25
C LEU A 108 13.08 -2.86 1.37
N LYS A 109 14.13 -2.99 0.57
CA LYS A 109 15.06 -4.14 0.65
C LYS A 109 15.69 -4.25 2.04
N GLN A 110 16.08 -3.13 2.63
CA GLN A 110 16.78 -3.13 3.92
C GLN A 110 15.87 -3.41 5.11
N PHE A 111 14.60 -3.01 5.06
CA PHE A 111 13.72 -3.02 6.23
C PHE A 111 12.45 -3.87 6.07
N ALA A 112 12.24 -4.53 4.93
CA ALA A 112 11.06 -5.38 4.72
C ALA A 112 10.94 -6.50 5.76
N ASP A 113 12.06 -7.13 6.12
CA ASP A 113 12.12 -8.19 7.14
C ASP A 113 11.85 -7.66 8.56
N GLN A 114 11.97 -6.36 8.77
CA GLN A 114 11.64 -5.66 10.01
C GLN A 114 10.21 -5.10 10.02
N GLY A 115 9.38 -5.46 9.04
CA GLY A 115 7.98 -5.09 8.98
C GLY A 115 7.66 -3.90 8.06
N LEU A 116 8.65 -3.27 7.41
CA LEU A 116 8.38 -2.19 6.46
C LEU A 116 7.54 -2.72 5.28
N ARG A 117 6.51 -1.98 4.91
CA ARG A 117 5.70 -2.25 3.71
C ARG A 117 5.61 -1.00 2.86
N LEU A 118 5.68 -1.19 1.54
CA LEU A 118 5.52 -0.12 0.56
C LEU A 118 4.09 -0.13 0.02
N ILE A 119 3.42 1.01 0.07
CA ILE A 119 2.12 1.19 -0.57
C ILE A 119 2.27 2.25 -1.66
N GLU A 120 2.11 1.85 -2.91
CA GLU A 120 2.05 2.76 -4.05
C GLU A 120 0.64 3.35 -4.18
N VAL A 121 0.54 4.68 -4.22
CA VAL A 121 -0.72 5.39 -4.39
C VAL A 121 -0.61 6.25 -5.65
N ASP A 122 -1.53 6.08 -6.58
CA ASP A 122 -1.58 6.92 -7.77
C ASP A 122 -2.00 8.36 -7.42
N LYS A 123 -1.46 9.34 -8.15
CA LYS A 123 -1.75 10.76 -7.92
C LYS A 123 -3.25 11.08 -7.99
N ASP A 124 -4.00 10.40 -8.85
CA ASP A 124 -5.44 10.59 -9.01
C ASP A 124 -6.23 10.14 -7.75
N CYS A 125 -5.65 9.24 -6.95
CA CYS A 125 -6.20 8.87 -5.65
C CYS A 125 -5.91 9.92 -4.57
N LEU A 126 -4.78 10.64 -4.67
CA LEU A 126 -4.39 11.67 -3.69
C LEU A 126 -5.17 12.98 -3.88
N LEU A 127 -5.54 13.33 -5.12
CA LEU A 127 -6.27 14.55 -5.42
C LEU A 127 -7.70 14.56 -4.84
N TYR A 128 -8.28 13.38 -4.63
CA TYR A 128 -9.65 13.27 -4.09
C TYR A 128 -9.74 13.43 -2.56
N THR A 129 -8.60 13.36 -1.85
CA THR A 129 -8.55 13.59 -0.40
C THR A 129 -8.40 15.07 -0.04
N SER A 130 -7.95 15.92 -0.97
CA SER A 130 -7.81 17.35 -0.74
C SER A 130 -9.16 18.09 -0.81
N ASP A 131 -10.12 17.63 -1.64
CA ASP A 131 -11.43 18.27 -1.73
C ASP A 131 -12.30 18.03 -0.49
N ALA A 132 -12.05 16.94 0.26
CA ALA A 132 -12.78 16.67 1.51
C ALA A 132 -12.29 17.50 2.71
N ALA A 133 -11.12 18.12 2.61
CA ALA A 133 -10.57 18.95 3.68
C ALA A 133 -11.02 20.42 3.59
N ASP A 134 -11.47 20.90 2.43
CA ASP A 134 -11.95 22.26 2.22
C ASP A 134 -13.42 22.48 2.67
N ASP A 135 -14.19 21.40 2.87
CA ASP A 135 -15.59 21.49 3.35
C ASP A 135 -15.72 21.57 4.88
N LEU A 136 -14.63 21.63 5.64
CA LEU A 136 -14.62 21.70 7.11
C LEU A 136 -14.15 23.05 7.69
N THR A 137 -14.09 24.08 6.89
CA THR A 137 -13.82 25.46 7.37
C THR A 137 -15.04 26.34 7.37
#